data_6346a2d2f803487fc652a8845441f9f2
#
_entry.id   6346a2d2f803487fc652a8845441f9f2
#
_cell.length_a   1.000
_cell.length_b   1.000
_cell.length_c   1.000
_cell.angle_alpha   90.00
_cell.angle_beta   90.00
_cell.angle_gamma   90.00
#
_symmetry.space_group_name_H-M   'P 1'
#
loop_
_entity.id
_entity.type
_entity.pdbx_description
1 polymer ?
#
loop_
_entity_poly.entity_id
_entity_poly.type
_entity_poly.pdbx_seq_one_letter_code
_entity_poly.pdbx_strand_id
1 'polypeptide(L)'
;IFHNDGFQLKVKIAKTQALNIDYQKENAALQASSALWQLYEEAKNLHASMEEYERTFHQQQDLSLLKQALMGGQISMIEYFVEISVVYQSKTNLLQLENQYQKAMAQIYKSRL
;
A
#
# COMPACT_ATOMS: atom_id res chain seq x y z
N ILE A 1 -12.94 -49.83 -35.88
CA ILE A 1 -13.48 -49.64 -34.53
C ILE A 1 -12.42 -48.99 -33.62
N PHE A 2 -11.20 -49.48 -33.61
CA PHE A 2 -10.11 -48.94 -32.77
C PHE A 2 -9.66 -47.56 -33.21
N HIS A 3 -9.74 -47.21 -34.50
CA HIS A 3 -9.36 -45.87 -34.99
C HIS A 3 -10.31 -44.77 -34.53
N ASN A 4 -11.61 -45.03 -34.43
CA ASN A 4 -12.62 -44.08 -33.98
C ASN A 4 -12.46 -43.78 -32.49
N ASP A 5 -12.18 -44.79 -31.67
CA ASP A 5 -12.03 -44.63 -30.23
C ASP A 5 -10.77 -43.76 -29.90
N GLY A 6 -9.66 -43.98 -30.63
CA GLY A 6 -8.45 -43.21 -30.48
C GLY A 6 -8.61 -41.75 -30.92
N PHE A 7 -9.37 -41.54 -32.02
CA PHE A 7 -9.66 -40.17 -32.49
C PHE A 7 -10.56 -39.42 -31.50
N GLN A 8 -11.62 -40.08 -31.03
CA GLN A 8 -12.53 -39.47 -30.03
C GLN A 8 -11.81 -39.15 -28.73
N LEU A 9 -10.89 -39.97 -28.27
CA LEU A 9 -10.08 -39.72 -27.07
C LEU A 9 -9.18 -38.50 -27.28
N LYS A 10 -8.52 -38.42 -28.45
CA LYS A 10 -7.70 -37.25 -28.79
C LYS A 10 -8.48 -35.93 -28.79
N VAL A 11 -9.72 -35.98 -29.36
CA VAL A 11 -10.60 -34.79 -29.36
C VAL A 11 -11.02 -34.42 -27.96
N LYS A 12 -11.34 -35.38 -27.09
CA LYS A 12 -11.66 -35.11 -25.67
C LYS A 12 -10.50 -34.51 -24.93
N ILE A 13 -9.28 -35.01 -25.13
CA ILE A 13 -8.06 -34.47 -24.51
C ILE A 13 -7.83 -33.03 -24.96
N ALA A 14 -7.95 -32.78 -26.28
CA ALA A 14 -7.78 -31.41 -26.81
C ALA A 14 -8.81 -30.45 -26.26
N LYS A 15 -10.08 -30.85 -26.14
CA LYS A 15 -11.13 -30.02 -25.53
C LYS A 15 -10.85 -29.76 -24.05
N THR A 16 -10.43 -30.77 -23.31
CA THR A 16 -10.08 -30.61 -21.89
C THR A 16 -8.89 -29.65 -21.71
N GLN A 17 -7.87 -29.77 -22.56
CA GLN A 17 -6.72 -28.88 -22.54
C GLN A 17 -7.13 -27.43 -22.88
N ALA A 18 -8.02 -27.25 -23.87
CA ALA A 18 -8.53 -25.92 -24.22
C ALA A 18 -9.32 -25.30 -23.07
N LEU A 19 -10.18 -26.08 -22.40
CA LEU A 19 -10.89 -25.63 -21.19
C LEU A 19 -9.96 -25.28 -20.07
N ASN A 20 -8.89 -26.04 -19.83
CA ASN A 20 -7.88 -25.74 -18.83
C ASN A 20 -7.16 -24.42 -19.11
N ILE A 21 -6.83 -24.17 -20.38
CA ILE A 21 -6.21 -22.90 -20.77
C ILE A 21 -7.14 -21.72 -20.48
N ASP A 22 -8.44 -21.87 -20.80
CA ASP A 22 -9.43 -20.84 -20.54
C ASP A 22 -9.59 -20.57 -19.04
N TYR A 23 -9.65 -21.61 -18.21
CA TYR A 23 -9.70 -21.47 -16.76
C TYR A 23 -8.43 -20.81 -16.21
N GLN A 24 -7.27 -21.15 -16.75
CA GLN A 24 -6.01 -20.52 -16.33
C GLN A 24 -5.98 -19.03 -16.67
N LYS A 25 -6.49 -18.65 -17.86
CA LYS A 25 -6.60 -17.25 -18.28
C LYS A 25 -7.57 -16.47 -17.38
N GLU A 26 -8.73 -17.05 -17.09
CA GLU A 26 -9.70 -16.44 -16.17
C GLU A 26 -9.11 -16.26 -14.78
N ASN A 27 -8.42 -17.26 -14.23
CA ASN A 27 -7.75 -17.18 -12.95
C ASN A 27 -6.67 -16.09 -12.94
N ALA A 28 -5.85 -16.00 -13.99
CA ALA A 28 -4.83 -14.97 -14.09
C ALA A 28 -5.45 -13.57 -14.12
N ALA A 29 -6.56 -13.39 -14.86
CA ALA A 29 -7.28 -12.13 -14.91
C ALA A 29 -7.87 -11.75 -13.55
N LEU A 30 -8.46 -12.71 -12.84
CA LEU A 30 -9.01 -12.50 -11.51
C LEU A 30 -7.93 -12.15 -10.50
N GLN A 31 -6.79 -12.83 -10.55
CA GLN A 31 -5.67 -12.56 -9.67
C GLN A 31 -5.07 -11.16 -9.92
N ALA A 32 -4.92 -10.76 -11.19
CA ALA A 32 -4.45 -9.44 -11.56
C ALA A 32 -5.42 -8.35 -11.11
N SER A 33 -6.72 -8.56 -11.27
CA SER A 33 -7.76 -7.65 -10.82
C SER A 33 -7.77 -7.52 -9.29
N SER A 34 -7.64 -8.64 -8.58
CA SER A 34 -7.56 -8.66 -7.12
C SER A 34 -6.33 -7.94 -6.61
N ALA A 35 -5.17 -8.15 -7.24
CA ALA A 35 -3.93 -7.49 -6.88
C ALA A 35 -4.04 -5.97 -7.07
N LEU A 36 -4.64 -5.53 -8.19
CA LEU A 36 -4.87 -4.10 -8.45
C LEU A 36 -5.81 -3.50 -7.41
N TRP A 37 -6.89 -4.21 -7.06
CA TRP A 37 -7.81 -3.78 -6.01
C TRP A 37 -7.10 -3.60 -4.67
N GLN A 38 -6.24 -4.54 -4.30
CA GLN A 38 -5.44 -4.46 -3.06
C GLN A 38 -4.52 -3.24 -3.07
N LEU A 39 -3.90 -2.92 -4.21
CA LEU A 39 -3.07 -1.72 -4.36
C LEU A 39 -3.87 -0.43 -4.17
N TYR A 40 -5.08 -0.36 -4.72
CA TYR A 40 -5.96 0.78 -4.51
C TYR A 40 -6.36 0.95 -3.04
N GLU A 41 -6.71 -0.15 -2.38
CA GLU A 41 -7.06 -0.12 -0.96
C GLU A 41 -5.86 0.29 -0.10
N GLU A 42 -4.67 -0.22 -0.40
CA GLU A 42 -3.43 0.16 0.28
C GLU A 42 -3.14 1.65 0.10
N ALA A 43 -3.22 2.16 -1.13
CA ALA A 43 -3.00 3.58 -1.42
C ALA A 43 -4.00 4.47 -0.69
N LYS A 44 -5.27 4.07 -0.66
CA LYS A 44 -6.33 4.79 0.06
C LYS A 44 -6.06 4.85 1.56
N ASN A 45 -5.68 3.72 2.15
CA ASN A 45 -5.38 3.64 3.59
C ASN A 45 -4.13 4.45 3.95
N LEU A 46 -3.09 4.39 3.12
CA LEU A 46 -1.88 5.19 3.29
C LEU A 46 -2.19 6.69 3.21
N HIS A 47 -3.00 7.09 2.26
CA HIS A 47 -3.42 8.48 2.10
C HIS A 47 -4.18 8.98 3.32
N ALA A 48 -5.12 8.18 3.85
CA ALA A 48 -5.87 8.51 5.06
C ALA A 48 -4.95 8.66 6.27
N SER A 49 -3.95 7.77 6.41
CA SER A 49 -2.96 7.86 7.49
C SER A 49 -2.09 9.10 7.36
N MET A 50 -1.68 9.46 6.14
CA MET A 50 -0.91 10.68 5.88
C MET A 50 -1.70 11.93 6.27
N GLU A 51 -2.98 12.01 5.90
CA GLU A 51 -3.84 13.13 6.26
C GLU A 51 -3.98 13.27 7.78
N GLU A 52 -4.11 12.15 8.49
CA GLU A 52 -4.20 12.15 9.94
C GLU A 52 -2.91 12.66 10.58
N TYR A 53 -1.75 12.21 10.12
CA TYR A 53 -0.46 12.72 10.58
C TYR A 53 -0.30 14.21 10.30
N GLU A 54 -0.68 14.68 9.12
CA GLU A 54 -0.61 16.10 8.76
C GLU A 54 -1.49 16.95 9.66
N ARG A 55 -2.70 16.50 9.97
CA ARG A 55 -3.58 17.19 10.92
C ARG A 55 -2.97 17.26 12.31
N THR A 56 -2.42 16.16 12.78
CA THR A 56 -1.75 16.08 14.09
C THR A 56 -0.56 17.06 14.13
N PHE A 57 0.21 17.12 13.04
CA PHE A 57 1.32 18.06 12.89
C PHE A 57 0.87 19.51 13.03
N HIS A 58 -0.18 19.91 12.34
CA HIS A 58 -0.69 21.27 12.40
C HIS A 58 -1.22 21.64 13.79
N GLN A 59 -1.73 20.67 14.53
CA GLN A 59 -2.25 20.90 15.88
C GLN A 59 -1.16 20.94 16.96
N GLN A 60 -0.09 20.17 16.80
CA GLN A 60 0.93 19.99 17.85
C GLN A 60 2.15 20.88 17.69
N GLN A 61 2.29 21.59 16.56
CA GLN A 61 3.56 22.19 16.24
C GLN A 61 3.61 23.68 16.26
N ASP A 62 3.94 24.15 17.43
CA ASP A 62 4.81 25.28 17.42
C ASP A 62 6.09 24.94 18.21
N LEU A 63 7.15 24.52 17.50
CA LEU A 63 8.46 24.29 18.10
C LEU A 63 8.98 25.55 18.79
N SER A 64 8.54 26.73 18.36
CA SER A 64 8.88 27.98 18.99
C SER A 64 8.22 28.12 20.36
N LEU A 65 6.99 27.62 20.55
CA LEU A 65 6.33 27.57 21.86
C LEU A 65 7.04 26.63 22.82
N LEU A 66 7.51 25.48 22.36
CA LEU A 66 8.32 24.57 23.17
C LEU A 66 9.61 25.22 23.62
N LYS A 67 10.29 25.92 22.73
CA LYS A 67 11.52 26.66 23.04
C LYS A 67 11.24 27.76 24.04
N GLN A 68 10.16 28.52 23.88
CA GLN A 68 9.77 29.55 24.84
C GLN A 68 9.44 28.95 26.20
N ALA A 69 8.74 27.83 26.27
CA ALA A 69 8.44 27.15 27.51
C ALA A 69 9.72 26.67 28.23
N LEU A 70 10.69 26.19 27.48
CA LEU A 70 11.98 25.81 28.01
C LEU A 70 12.74 27.04 28.59
N MET A 71 12.80 28.11 27.82
CA MET A 71 13.48 29.33 28.20
C MET A 71 12.82 30.04 29.40
N GLY A 72 11.46 29.93 29.46
CA GLY A 72 10.67 30.47 30.57
C GLY A 72 10.68 29.60 31.83
N GLY A 73 11.34 28.45 31.79
CA GLY A 73 11.38 27.51 32.92
C GLY A 73 10.09 26.74 33.18
N GLN A 74 9.15 26.74 32.22
CA GLN A 74 7.89 26.04 32.36
C GLN A 74 8.04 24.53 32.15
N ILE A 75 9.00 24.12 31.34
CA ILE A 75 9.36 22.72 31.13
C ILE A 75 10.85 22.53 31.37
N SER A 76 11.21 21.31 31.74
CA SER A 76 12.61 20.92 31.91
C SER A 76 13.29 20.63 30.57
N MET A 77 14.62 20.63 30.56
CA MET A 77 15.41 20.24 29.40
C MET A 77 15.07 18.82 28.95
N ILE A 78 14.84 17.90 29.88
CA ILE A 78 14.47 16.52 29.58
C ILE A 78 13.11 16.48 28.91
N GLU A 79 12.11 17.16 29.40
CA GLU A 79 10.79 17.29 28.82
C GLU A 79 10.85 17.87 27.41
N TYR A 80 11.67 18.92 27.23
CA TYR A 80 11.90 19.52 25.92
C TYR A 80 12.46 18.51 24.92
N PHE A 81 13.49 17.76 25.28
CA PHE A 81 14.07 16.73 24.40
C PHE A 81 13.10 15.61 24.10
N VAL A 82 12.29 15.18 25.07
CA VAL A 82 11.28 14.15 24.85
C VAL A 82 10.26 14.65 23.82
N GLU A 83 9.74 15.86 23.96
CA GLU A 83 8.76 16.43 23.04
C GLU A 83 9.33 16.61 21.63
N ILE A 84 10.56 17.08 21.51
CA ILE A 84 11.24 17.22 20.21
C ILE A 84 11.43 15.83 19.57
N SER A 85 11.81 14.84 20.35
CA SER A 85 11.99 13.47 19.85
C SER A 85 10.68 12.90 19.30
N VAL A 86 9.56 13.15 19.96
CA VAL A 86 8.22 12.75 19.47
C VAL A 86 7.91 13.42 18.14
N VAL A 87 8.19 14.72 18.01
CA VAL A 87 7.98 15.48 16.77
C VAL A 87 8.82 14.90 15.63
N TYR A 88 10.10 14.66 15.86
CA TYR A 88 10.98 14.08 14.84
C TYR A 88 10.56 12.66 14.46
N GLN A 89 10.15 11.85 15.43
CA GLN A 89 9.66 10.51 15.15
C GLN A 89 8.39 10.55 14.29
N SER A 90 7.48 11.47 14.59
CA SER A 90 6.26 11.67 13.80
C SER A 90 6.56 12.11 12.36
N LYS A 91 7.53 13.02 12.19
CA LYS A 91 7.99 13.42 10.84
C LYS A 91 8.57 12.24 10.07
N THR A 92 9.38 11.43 10.71
CA THR A 92 9.97 10.24 10.10
C THR A 92 8.87 9.26 9.67
N ASN A 93 7.87 9.04 10.52
CA ASN A 93 6.73 8.19 10.21
C ASN A 93 5.95 8.73 9.00
N LEU A 94 5.71 10.02 8.94
CA LEU A 94 5.03 10.66 7.81
C LEU A 94 5.81 10.46 6.51
N LEU A 95 7.12 10.67 6.53
CA LEU A 95 7.99 10.46 5.36
C LEU A 95 7.96 9.00 4.89
N GLN A 96 7.94 8.05 5.81
CA GLN A 96 7.80 6.63 5.47
C GLN A 96 6.45 6.34 4.80
N LEU A 97 5.36 6.90 5.31
CA LEU A 97 4.03 6.76 4.71
C LEU A 97 3.98 7.37 3.32
N GLU A 98 4.53 8.57 3.14
CA GLU A 98 4.62 9.21 1.83
C GLU A 98 5.40 8.35 0.83
N ASN A 99 6.52 7.77 1.25
CA ASN A 99 7.32 6.90 0.42
C ASN A 99 6.55 5.63 0.02
N GLN A 100 5.87 4.99 0.98
CA GLN A 100 5.03 3.83 0.72
C GLN A 100 3.86 4.16 -0.22
N TYR A 101 3.24 5.32 -0.02
CA TYR A 101 2.17 5.81 -0.90
C TYR A 101 2.66 6.00 -2.33
N GLN A 102 3.81 6.64 -2.52
CA GLN A 102 4.40 6.85 -3.84
C GLN A 102 4.73 5.53 -4.53
N LYS A 103 5.23 4.54 -3.78
CA LYS A 103 5.49 3.20 -4.31
C LYS A 103 4.20 2.50 -4.73
N ALA A 104 3.15 2.58 -3.93
CA ALA A 104 1.85 2.00 -4.27
C ALA A 104 1.27 2.66 -5.53
N MET A 105 1.33 3.98 -5.63
CA MET A 105 0.88 4.72 -6.80
C MET A 105 1.67 4.35 -8.06
N ALA A 106 2.99 4.20 -7.93
CA ALA A 106 3.84 3.79 -9.05
C ALA A 106 3.45 2.39 -9.56
N GLN A 107 3.15 1.46 -8.67
CA GLN A 107 2.69 0.13 -9.04
C GLN A 107 1.32 0.15 -9.73
N ILE A 108 0.40 1.01 -9.26
CA ILE A 108 -0.92 1.20 -9.89
C ILE A 108 -0.75 1.72 -11.31
N TYR A 109 0.08 2.75 -11.51
CA TYR A 109 0.36 3.28 -12.85
C TYR A 109 0.99 2.25 -13.77
N LYS A 110 1.93 1.48 -13.26
CA LYS A 110 2.56 0.40 -14.01
C LYS A 110 1.56 -0.66 -14.45
N SER A 111 0.58 -0.96 -13.62
CA SER A 111 -0.47 -1.95 -13.92
C SER A 111 -1.44 -1.49 -15.00
N ARG A 112 -1.53 -0.18 -15.25
CA ARG A 112 -2.38 0.41 -16.29
C ARG A 112 -1.72 0.44 -17.67
N LEU A 113 -0.41 0.33 -17.71
CA LEU A 113 0.33 0.28 -18.96
C LEU A 113 0.33 -1.13 -19.55
#